data_82afe9499980820de6a2ade59bae4a16
#
_entry.id   82afe9499980820de6a2ade59bae4a16
#
_cell.length_a   1.000
_cell.length_b   1.000
_cell.length_c   1.000
_cell.angle_alpha   90.00
_cell.angle_beta   90.00
_cell.angle_gamma   90.00
#
_symmetry.space_group_name_H-M   'P 1'
#
loop_
_entity.id
_entity.type
_entity.pdbx_description
1 polymer ?
#
loop_
_entity_poly.entity_id
_entity_poly.type
_entity_poly.pdbx_seq_one_letter_code
_entity_poly.pdbx_strand_id
1 'polypeptide(L)'
;MKQTIFVVGGAGYIGEMLCEQLSKREEVERIIALDKEPQSAYSKSIQKLIYIQHNMADDGWQEQVALYTPTTVIHTAWQIRAMYGKSDEQWRWNVEGSNKVFHFAFNIPSVTKLIYFSTASSYAAKIDNSMKHLFTEDEGFRDDDYIYAKEKKVTEDRLYELYQTNK
;
A
#
# COMPACT_ATOMS: atom_id res chain seq x y z
N MET A 1 19.29 3.99 14.59
CA MET A 1 18.53 5.23 14.18
C MET A 1 17.05 4.97 14.46
N LYS A 2 16.35 5.98 14.96
CA LYS A 2 14.90 5.89 15.14
C LYS A 2 14.19 6.01 13.78
N GLN A 3 13.11 5.27 13.60
CA GLN A 3 12.38 5.17 12.35
C GLN A 3 11.07 5.95 12.40
N THR A 4 10.77 6.65 11.32
CA THR A 4 9.45 7.19 11.05
C THR A 4 8.82 6.35 9.95
N ILE A 5 7.66 5.74 10.23
CA ILE A 5 7.00 4.79 9.31
C ILE A 5 5.72 5.42 8.77
N PHE A 6 5.59 5.44 7.46
CA PHE A 6 4.38 5.88 6.79
C PHE A 6 3.55 4.66 6.35
N VAL A 7 2.31 4.56 6.86
CA VAL A 7 1.37 3.47 6.56
C VAL A 7 0.21 4.02 5.76
N VAL A 8 0.05 3.55 4.53
CA VAL A 8 -1.08 3.86 3.65
C VAL A 8 -2.13 2.77 3.80
N GLY A 9 -3.38 3.15 4.09
CA GLY A 9 -4.45 2.23 4.46
C GLY A 9 -4.59 2.07 5.98
N GLY A 10 -4.31 3.13 6.73
CA GLY A 10 -4.23 3.11 8.18
C GLY A 10 -5.54 2.87 8.93
N ALA A 11 -6.71 3.04 8.28
CA ALA A 11 -8.02 2.67 8.84
C ALA A 11 -8.46 1.26 8.44
N GLY A 12 -7.75 0.62 7.51
CA GLY A 12 -7.99 -0.76 7.13
C GLY A 12 -7.54 -1.73 8.22
N TYR A 13 -8.10 -2.94 8.24
CA TYR A 13 -7.80 -3.98 9.24
C TYR A 13 -6.29 -4.24 9.40
N ILE A 14 -5.58 -4.45 8.29
CA ILE A 14 -4.13 -4.69 8.32
C ILE A 14 -3.36 -3.44 8.74
N GLY A 15 -3.73 -2.27 8.21
CA GLY A 15 -3.04 -1.02 8.51
C GLY A 15 -3.14 -0.64 9.99
N GLU A 16 -4.33 -0.77 10.59
CA GLU A 16 -4.55 -0.48 12.01
C GLU A 16 -3.77 -1.44 12.92
N MET A 17 -3.78 -2.74 12.62
CA MET A 17 -2.98 -3.73 13.34
C MET A 17 -1.47 -3.45 13.24
N LEU A 18 -0.99 -3.08 12.06
CA LEU A 18 0.42 -2.70 11.85
C LEU A 18 0.77 -1.47 12.68
N CYS A 19 -0.05 -0.42 12.64
CA CYS A 19 0.17 0.79 13.44
C CYS A 19 0.28 0.45 14.94
N GLU A 20 -0.61 -0.41 15.45
CA GLU A 20 -0.54 -0.86 16.84
C GLU A 20 0.76 -1.60 17.15
N GLN A 21 1.13 -2.60 16.35
CA GLN A 21 2.34 -3.38 16.61
C GLN A 21 3.62 -2.56 16.46
N LEU A 22 3.67 -1.67 15.46
CA LEU A 22 4.79 -0.76 15.26
C LEU A 22 4.94 0.24 16.39
N SER A 23 3.83 0.71 16.99
CA SER A 23 3.89 1.65 18.11
C SER A 23 4.60 1.09 19.36
N LYS A 24 4.61 -0.25 19.52
CA LYS A 24 5.26 -0.96 20.62
C LYS A 24 6.77 -1.14 20.43
N ARG A 25 7.29 -0.85 19.22
CA ARG A 25 8.70 -1.00 18.91
C ARG A 25 9.50 0.20 19.39
N GLU A 26 10.64 -0.05 20.04
CA GLU A 26 11.50 1.01 20.57
C GLU A 26 12.19 1.79 19.45
N GLU A 27 12.54 1.11 18.36
CA GLU A 27 13.15 1.72 17.18
C GLU A 27 12.20 2.63 16.38
N VAL A 28 10.88 2.49 16.57
CA VAL A 28 9.87 3.34 15.92
C VAL A 28 9.61 4.58 16.78
N GLU A 29 9.93 5.73 16.22
CA GLU A 29 9.68 7.02 16.86
C GLU A 29 8.28 7.55 16.55
N ARG A 30 7.85 7.38 15.30
CA ARG A 30 6.60 7.94 14.79
C ARG A 30 5.99 7.07 13.71
N ILE A 31 4.68 7.06 13.67
CA ILE A 31 3.88 6.40 12.64
C ILE A 31 2.96 7.45 12.03
N ILE A 32 2.98 7.60 10.71
CA ILE A 32 2.01 8.41 9.98
C ILE A 32 1.06 7.43 9.29
N ALA A 33 -0.22 7.50 9.56
CA ALA A 33 -1.24 6.71 8.90
C ALA A 33 -2.07 7.59 7.97
N LEU A 34 -2.22 7.18 6.72
CA LEU A 34 -3.05 7.84 5.72
C LEU A 34 -4.21 6.91 5.36
N ASP A 35 -5.42 7.42 5.38
CA ASP A 35 -6.60 6.74 4.86
C ASP A 35 -7.68 7.75 4.48
N LYS A 36 -8.55 7.38 3.53
CA LYS A 36 -9.73 8.18 3.16
C LYS A 36 -10.83 8.11 4.23
N GLU A 37 -10.89 7.01 4.95
CA GLU A 37 -11.85 6.80 6.02
C GLU A 37 -11.46 7.60 7.28
N PRO A 38 -12.42 7.94 8.15
CA PRO A 38 -12.12 8.63 9.41
C PRO A 38 -11.35 7.73 10.38
N GLN A 39 -10.52 8.34 11.20
CA GLN A 39 -9.79 7.65 12.25
C GLN A 39 -10.74 6.95 13.23
N SER A 40 -10.54 5.66 13.45
CA SER A 40 -11.32 4.87 14.40
C SER A 40 -11.08 5.29 15.86
N ALA A 41 -12.02 4.97 16.74
CA ALA A 41 -11.84 5.19 18.17
C ALA A 41 -10.64 4.39 18.73
N TYR A 42 -10.41 3.19 18.18
CA TYR A 42 -9.27 2.36 18.56
C TYR A 42 -7.95 2.99 18.15
N SER A 43 -7.81 3.41 16.89
CA SER A 43 -6.56 3.98 16.40
C SER A 43 -6.19 5.30 17.10
N LYS A 44 -7.17 6.05 17.64
CA LYS A 44 -6.90 7.24 18.47
C LYS A 44 -6.13 6.93 19.76
N SER A 45 -6.19 5.69 20.24
CA SER A 45 -5.46 5.26 21.43
C SER A 45 -4.03 4.77 21.15
N ILE A 46 -3.67 4.60 19.86
CA ILE A 46 -2.35 4.11 19.46
C ILE A 46 -1.30 5.22 19.69
N GLN A 47 -0.32 4.91 20.50
CA GLN A 47 0.78 5.84 20.76
C GLN A 47 1.64 6.06 19.52
N LYS A 48 2.30 7.21 19.41
CA LYS A 48 3.19 7.59 18.30
C LYS A 48 2.49 7.74 16.94
N LEU A 49 1.16 7.54 16.88
CA LEU A 49 0.38 7.61 15.64
C LEU A 49 -0.05 9.05 15.35
N ILE A 50 0.24 9.51 14.15
CA ILE A 50 -0.32 10.71 13.51
C ILE A 50 -1.21 10.22 12.39
N TYR A 51 -2.47 10.64 12.40
CA TYR A 51 -3.45 10.23 11.40
C TYR A 51 -3.75 11.38 10.43
N ILE A 52 -3.67 11.10 9.15
CA ILE A 52 -4.01 12.02 8.07
C ILE A 52 -5.20 11.41 7.32
N GLN A 53 -6.37 12.05 7.45
CA GLN A 53 -7.55 11.65 6.69
C GLN A 53 -7.47 12.25 5.29
N HIS A 54 -7.09 11.44 4.31
CA HIS A 54 -6.98 11.86 2.92
C HIS A 54 -7.04 10.65 1.98
N ASN A 55 -7.61 10.83 0.79
CA ASN A 55 -7.56 9.79 -0.23
C ASN A 55 -6.19 9.78 -0.91
N MET A 56 -5.52 8.62 -0.94
CA MET A 56 -4.20 8.49 -1.57
C MET A 56 -4.19 8.80 -3.07
N ALA A 57 -5.36 8.72 -3.74
CA ALA A 57 -5.51 9.06 -5.15
C ALA A 57 -5.65 10.57 -5.41
N ASP A 58 -5.83 11.39 -4.37
CA ASP A 58 -5.85 12.85 -4.46
C ASP A 58 -4.44 13.43 -4.23
N ASP A 59 -4.25 14.73 -4.50
CA ASP A 59 -3.01 15.43 -4.22
C ASP A 59 -3.12 16.16 -2.85
N GLY A 60 -1.96 16.54 -2.28
CA GLY A 60 -1.89 17.36 -1.08
C GLY A 60 -1.54 16.61 0.21
N TRP A 61 -1.58 15.29 0.25
CA TRP A 61 -1.10 14.51 1.39
C TRP A 61 0.43 14.36 1.40
N GLN A 62 1.04 14.43 0.21
CA GLN A 62 2.47 14.22 0.02
C GLN A 62 3.30 15.21 0.82
N GLU A 63 2.96 16.48 0.73
CA GLU A 63 3.63 17.56 1.46
C GLU A 63 3.45 17.40 2.96
N GLN A 64 2.25 17.02 3.40
CA GLN A 64 1.96 16.79 4.82
C GLN A 64 2.81 15.64 5.38
N VAL A 65 2.90 14.52 4.66
CA VAL A 65 3.68 13.34 5.08
C VAL A 65 5.18 13.64 5.05
N ALA A 66 5.65 14.38 4.02
CA ALA A 66 7.07 14.73 3.87
C ALA A 66 7.64 15.53 5.05
N LEU A 67 6.81 16.35 5.72
CA LEU A 67 7.21 17.09 6.93
C LEU A 67 7.72 16.19 8.05
N TYR A 68 7.30 14.94 8.08
CA TYR A 68 7.70 13.97 9.10
C TYR A 68 8.93 13.13 8.71
N THR A 69 9.52 13.36 7.54
CA THR A 69 10.71 12.65 7.04
C THR A 69 10.62 11.12 7.20
N PRO A 70 9.62 10.46 6.57
CA PRO A 70 9.46 9.02 6.70
C PRO A 70 10.69 8.27 6.16
N THR A 71 11.06 7.19 6.84
CA THR A 71 12.19 6.32 6.45
C THR A 71 11.71 5.03 5.78
N THR A 72 10.48 4.63 6.07
CA THR A 72 9.85 3.43 5.53
C THR A 72 8.41 3.75 5.13
N VAL A 73 8.01 3.28 3.95
CA VAL A 73 6.62 3.34 3.46
C VAL A 73 6.06 1.92 3.44
N ILE A 74 4.88 1.72 4.05
CA ILE A 74 4.13 0.46 4.02
C ILE A 74 2.78 0.73 3.38
N HIS A 75 2.52 0.12 2.23
CA HIS A 75 1.30 0.33 1.46
C HIS A 75 0.37 -0.88 1.56
N THR A 76 -0.71 -0.74 2.34
CA THR A 76 -1.73 -1.76 2.57
C THR A 76 -3.10 -1.37 2.03
N ALA A 77 -3.29 -0.11 1.62
CA ALA A 77 -4.57 0.39 1.14
C ALA A 77 -4.99 -0.31 -0.16
N TRP A 78 -6.22 -0.81 -0.19
CA TRP A 78 -6.80 -1.42 -1.38
C TRP A 78 -8.32 -1.54 -1.26
N GLN A 79 -9.03 -1.16 -2.32
CA GLN A 79 -10.45 -1.46 -2.47
C GLN A 79 -10.61 -2.88 -3.04
N ILE A 80 -10.84 -3.86 -2.15
CA ILE A 80 -10.85 -5.29 -2.51
C ILE A 80 -12.16 -5.69 -3.23
N ARG A 81 -13.30 -5.16 -2.74
CA ARG A 81 -14.62 -5.52 -3.30
C ARG A 81 -14.91 -4.71 -4.53
N ALA A 82 -15.37 -5.38 -5.59
CA ALA A 82 -15.76 -4.72 -6.82
C ALA A 82 -16.83 -3.64 -6.56
N MET A 83 -16.59 -2.46 -7.09
CA MET A 83 -17.52 -1.33 -7.02
C MET A 83 -18.37 -1.34 -8.29
N TYR A 84 -19.52 -2.03 -8.24
CA TYR A 84 -20.42 -2.14 -9.39
C TYR A 84 -20.82 -0.76 -9.93
N GLY A 85 -20.64 -0.56 -11.25
CA GLY A 85 -20.89 0.71 -11.93
C GLY A 85 -19.91 1.83 -11.63
N LYS A 86 -18.81 1.55 -10.90
CA LYS A 86 -17.78 2.52 -10.50
C LYS A 86 -16.37 1.96 -10.69
N SER A 87 -16.14 1.22 -11.78
CA SER A 87 -14.85 0.63 -12.11
C SER A 87 -13.73 1.67 -12.24
N ASP A 88 -14.05 2.84 -12.84
CA ASP A 88 -13.07 3.91 -13.02
C ASP A 88 -12.66 4.54 -11.68
N GLU A 89 -13.61 4.69 -10.75
CA GLU A 89 -13.33 5.17 -9.40
C GLU A 89 -12.49 4.15 -8.63
N GLN A 90 -12.79 2.85 -8.74
CA GLN A 90 -12.00 1.78 -8.14
C GLN A 90 -10.58 1.76 -8.71
N TRP A 91 -10.43 1.83 -10.03
CA TRP A 91 -9.14 1.93 -10.69
C TRP A 91 -8.33 3.13 -10.19
N ARG A 92 -8.96 4.30 -10.13
CA ARG A 92 -8.32 5.51 -9.64
C ARG A 92 -7.81 5.35 -8.21
N TRP A 93 -8.61 4.74 -7.32
CA TRP A 93 -8.18 4.52 -5.94
C TRP A 93 -7.05 3.50 -5.86
N ASN A 94 -7.21 2.35 -6.51
CA ASN A 94 -6.27 1.24 -6.40
C ASN A 94 -4.99 1.49 -7.21
N VAL A 95 -5.11 1.76 -8.48
CA VAL A 95 -3.96 1.81 -9.40
C VAL A 95 -3.30 3.19 -9.39
N GLU A 96 -4.08 4.27 -9.61
CA GLU A 96 -3.49 5.62 -9.67
C GLU A 96 -3.06 6.11 -8.29
N GLY A 97 -3.84 5.78 -7.25
CA GLY A 97 -3.45 6.08 -5.87
C GLY A 97 -2.16 5.36 -5.46
N SER A 98 -2.04 4.07 -5.77
CA SER A 98 -0.80 3.32 -5.50
C SER A 98 0.40 3.90 -6.24
N ASN A 99 0.20 4.31 -7.50
CA ASN A 99 1.25 4.94 -8.28
C ASN A 99 1.77 6.24 -7.63
N LYS A 100 0.87 7.07 -7.07
CA LYS A 100 1.26 8.27 -6.30
C LYS A 100 2.07 7.91 -5.05
N VAL A 101 1.68 6.84 -4.34
CA VAL A 101 2.43 6.35 -3.17
C VAL A 101 3.83 5.88 -3.55
N PHE A 102 3.97 5.17 -4.68
CA PHE A 102 5.25 4.71 -5.17
C PHE A 102 6.16 5.89 -5.55
N HIS A 103 5.65 6.83 -6.34
CA HIS A 103 6.41 8.03 -6.68
C HIS A 103 6.82 8.83 -5.44
N PHE A 104 5.95 8.96 -4.46
CA PHE A 104 6.32 9.57 -3.18
C PHE A 104 7.50 8.83 -2.54
N ALA A 105 7.42 7.49 -2.43
CA ALA A 105 8.46 6.70 -1.79
C ALA A 105 9.81 6.79 -2.51
N PHE A 106 9.83 6.85 -3.84
CA PHE A 106 11.06 6.96 -4.62
C PHE A 106 11.65 8.38 -4.68
N ASN A 107 10.81 9.41 -4.53
CA ASN A 107 11.25 10.81 -4.64
C ASN A 107 11.61 11.45 -3.29
N ILE A 108 11.21 10.86 -2.15
CA ILE A 108 11.56 11.41 -0.83
C ILE A 108 12.91 10.85 -0.37
N PRO A 109 13.94 11.68 -0.21
CA PRO A 109 15.30 11.22 0.09
C PRO A 109 15.45 10.45 1.41
N SER A 110 14.56 10.69 2.37
CA SER A 110 14.58 9.98 3.66
C SER A 110 14.03 8.55 3.57
N VAL A 111 13.24 8.23 2.55
CA VAL A 111 12.67 6.88 2.38
C VAL A 111 13.75 5.94 1.84
N THR A 112 14.06 4.91 2.61
CA THR A 112 15.02 3.87 2.25
C THR A 112 14.38 2.51 2.01
N LYS A 113 13.09 2.38 2.33
CA LYS A 113 12.35 1.12 2.18
C LYS A 113 10.89 1.38 1.81
N LEU A 114 10.41 0.65 0.80
CA LEU A 114 9.00 0.54 0.45
C LEU A 114 8.56 -0.92 0.58
N ILE A 115 7.45 -1.16 1.26
CA ILE A 115 6.79 -2.46 1.37
C ILE A 115 5.39 -2.32 0.78
N TYR A 116 5.11 -3.06 -0.28
CA TYR A 116 3.80 -3.10 -0.92
C TYR A 116 3.14 -4.47 -0.72
N PHE A 117 1.87 -4.46 -0.29
CA PHE A 117 1.08 -5.68 -0.10
C PHE A 117 0.43 -6.10 -1.42
N SER A 118 0.98 -7.12 -2.04
CA SER A 118 0.42 -7.73 -3.24
C SER A 118 -0.55 -8.87 -2.92
N THR A 119 -0.76 -9.77 -3.86
CA THR A 119 -1.68 -10.91 -3.74
C THR A 119 -1.27 -12.09 -4.60
N ALA A 120 -1.45 -13.30 -4.07
CA ALA A 120 -1.31 -14.52 -4.87
C ALA A 120 -2.42 -14.68 -5.93
N SER A 121 -3.51 -13.91 -5.85
CA SER A 121 -4.56 -13.91 -6.89
C SER A 121 -4.05 -13.46 -8.25
N SER A 122 -2.93 -12.74 -8.31
CA SER A 122 -2.29 -12.31 -9.57
C SER A 122 -1.71 -13.47 -10.40
N TYR A 123 -1.58 -14.67 -9.81
CA TYR A 123 -1.24 -15.89 -10.56
C TYR A 123 -2.45 -16.54 -11.28
N ALA A 124 -3.63 -15.96 -11.13
CA ALA A 124 -4.92 -16.37 -11.67
C ALA A 124 -5.41 -17.77 -11.23
N ALA A 125 -6.70 -17.88 -10.95
CA ALA A 125 -7.36 -19.13 -10.59
C ALA A 125 -7.78 -19.89 -11.86
N LYS A 126 -6.86 -20.67 -12.44
CA LYS A 126 -7.12 -21.43 -13.67
C LYS A 126 -7.24 -22.94 -13.40
N ILE A 127 -7.86 -23.64 -14.33
CA ILE A 127 -8.14 -25.08 -14.21
C ILE A 127 -6.88 -25.94 -14.14
N ASP A 128 -5.77 -25.44 -14.63
CA ASP A 128 -4.45 -26.11 -14.59
C ASP A 128 -3.69 -25.91 -13.28
N ASN A 129 -4.21 -25.10 -12.36
CA ASN A 129 -3.63 -24.95 -11.03
C ASN A 129 -3.77 -26.27 -10.25
N SER A 130 -2.68 -26.71 -9.64
CA SER A 130 -2.68 -27.96 -8.89
C SER A 130 -1.71 -27.90 -7.71
N MET A 131 -1.93 -28.76 -6.72
CA MET A 131 -1.00 -28.93 -5.60
C MET A 131 0.36 -29.53 -5.99
N LYS A 132 0.51 -30.00 -7.24
CA LYS A 132 1.77 -30.52 -7.76
C LYS A 132 2.68 -29.44 -8.31
N HIS A 133 2.13 -28.24 -8.56
CA HIS A 133 2.86 -27.07 -9.01
C HIS A 133 2.43 -25.88 -8.16
N LEU A 134 3.32 -25.43 -7.28
CA LEU A 134 3.14 -24.23 -6.48
C LEU A 134 3.85 -23.08 -7.18
N PHE A 135 3.18 -21.94 -7.28
CA PHE A 135 3.76 -20.73 -7.88
C PHE A 135 4.97 -20.25 -7.08
N THR A 136 5.94 -19.70 -7.78
CA THR A 136 7.12 -19.06 -7.22
C THR A 136 7.21 -17.62 -7.70
N GLU A 137 8.03 -16.81 -7.03
CA GLU A 137 8.24 -15.40 -7.37
C GLU A 137 8.88 -15.18 -8.75
N ASP A 138 9.54 -16.22 -9.30
CA ASP A 138 10.14 -16.17 -10.65
C ASP A 138 9.09 -16.38 -11.76
N GLU A 139 7.89 -16.81 -11.41
CA GLU A 139 6.79 -16.96 -12.34
C GLU A 139 6.04 -15.63 -12.49
N GLY A 140 5.88 -15.18 -13.74
CA GLY A 140 5.12 -13.96 -14.02
C GLY A 140 3.64 -14.11 -13.67
N PHE A 141 3.02 -13.00 -13.33
CA PHE A 141 1.57 -12.97 -13.14
C PHE A 141 0.84 -13.33 -14.43
N ARG A 142 -0.27 -14.04 -14.28
CA ARG A 142 -1.09 -14.50 -15.41
C ARG A 142 -2.27 -13.57 -15.65
N ASP A 143 -2.72 -13.48 -16.90
CA ASP A 143 -3.93 -12.72 -17.22
C ASP A 143 -5.15 -13.37 -16.59
N ASP A 144 -5.98 -12.55 -15.95
CA ASP A 144 -7.20 -12.92 -15.26
C ASP A 144 -8.31 -11.90 -15.60
N ASP A 145 -9.55 -12.38 -15.66
CA ASP A 145 -10.72 -11.52 -15.77
C ASP A 145 -11.15 -10.93 -14.41
N TYR A 146 -10.57 -11.46 -13.34
CA TYR A 146 -10.84 -10.97 -11.99
C TYR A 146 -10.20 -9.59 -11.77
N ILE A 147 -11.03 -8.56 -11.68
CA ILE A 147 -10.60 -7.15 -11.64
C ILE A 147 -9.54 -6.88 -10.55
N TYR A 148 -9.69 -7.48 -9.38
CA TYR A 148 -8.74 -7.34 -8.28
C TYR A 148 -7.32 -7.83 -8.65
N ALA A 149 -7.22 -9.02 -9.27
CA ALA A 149 -5.94 -9.57 -9.72
C ALA A 149 -5.32 -8.71 -10.84
N LYS A 150 -6.15 -8.26 -11.78
CA LYS A 150 -5.75 -7.39 -12.89
C LYS A 150 -5.19 -6.05 -12.41
N GLU A 151 -5.88 -5.39 -11.49
CA GLU A 151 -5.43 -4.13 -10.90
C GLU A 151 -4.12 -4.33 -10.12
N LYS A 152 -3.98 -5.42 -9.36
CA LYS A 152 -2.76 -5.76 -8.62
C LYS A 152 -1.59 -5.98 -9.55
N LYS A 153 -1.79 -6.75 -10.63
CA LYS A 153 -0.77 -6.98 -11.65
C LYS A 153 -0.26 -5.67 -12.24
N VAL A 154 -1.18 -4.82 -12.73
CA VAL A 154 -0.79 -3.52 -13.31
C VAL A 154 -0.03 -2.64 -12.31
N THR A 155 -0.44 -2.67 -11.06
CA THR A 155 0.21 -1.89 -10.00
C THR A 155 1.62 -2.41 -9.70
N GLU A 156 1.83 -3.73 -9.69
CA GLU A 156 3.17 -4.31 -9.52
C GLU A 156 4.07 -4.06 -10.73
N ASP A 157 3.55 -4.19 -11.93
CA ASP A 157 4.30 -3.89 -13.15
C ASP A 157 4.84 -2.45 -13.10
N ARG A 158 4.01 -1.47 -12.73
CA ARG A 158 4.41 -0.06 -12.55
C ARG A 158 5.46 0.11 -11.44
N LEU A 159 5.31 -0.58 -10.32
CA LEU A 159 6.29 -0.55 -9.24
C LEU A 159 7.64 -1.12 -9.69
N TYR A 160 7.62 -2.22 -10.43
CA TYR A 160 8.82 -2.84 -10.97
C TYR A 160 9.54 -1.94 -11.97
N GLU A 161 8.81 -1.30 -12.90
CA GLU A 161 9.36 -0.33 -13.85
C GLU A 161 10.02 0.85 -13.11
N LEU A 162 9.34 1.38 -12.10
CA LEU A 162 9.87 2.49 -11.29
C LEU A 162 11.14 2.08 -10.54
N TYR A 163 11.19 0.86 -10.00
CA TYR A 163 12.37 0.32 -9.35
C TYR A 163 13.54 0.16 -10.32
N GLN A 164 13.31 -0.32 -11.55
CA GLN A 164 14.37 -0.49 -12.55
C GLN A 164 14.97 0.85 -13.00
N THR A 165 14.17 1.89 -13.07
CA THR A 165 14.60 3.23 -13.52
C THR A 165 15.30 4.04 -12.43
N ASN A 166 15.18 3.64 -11.15
CA ASN A 166 15.76 4.36 -10.00
C ASN A 166 16.87 3.57 -9.27
N LYS A 167 17.44 2.56 -9.93
CA LYS A 167 18.59 1.80 -9.40
C LYS A 167 19.86 2.60 -9.43
#